data_847840324a039ff42412cd1363d254b6
#
_entry.id   847840324a039ff42412cd1363d254b6
#
_cell.length_a   1.000
_cell.length_b   1.000
_cell.length_c   1.000
_cell.angle_alpha   90.00
_cell.angle_beta   90.00
_cell.angle_gamma   90.00
#
_symmetry.space_group_name_H-M   'P 1'
#
loop_
_entity.id
_entity.type
_entity.pdbx_description
1 polymer ?
#
loop_
_entity_poly.entity_id
_entity_poly.type
_entity_poly.pdbx_seq_one_letter_code
_entity_poly.pdbx_strand_id
1 'polypeptide(L)'
;MWTESVSTRICAWGQVAADKFKVVFSLNTSAAVLGLGYIIGLKYAMIITAGSCLVWFLVVPLVGSLADTIDPAALASLLGVTRADILADPASIFTAENLFAFIGKPLGIGGIAMAGIIGIVKQSKIIRQAVGLAVSELGGGNKTAPAAVERTQRDLTMKRILTILIATLISVFIFFHFGLLDGWVQSVTAILIVFVISFLFTTVAANAI
;
A
#
# COMPACT_ATOMS: atom_id res chain seq x y z
N MET A 1 20.22 22.63 6.82
CA MET A 1 19.44 21.45 6.39
C MET A 1 17.97 21.80 6.54
N TRP A 2 17.24 21.99 5.45
CA TRP A 2 15.81 22.33 5.50
C TRP A 2 15.05 21.07 5.91
N THR A 3 14.43 21.08 7.08
CA THR A 3 13.58 19.96 7.53
C THR A 3 12.21 20.14 6.91
N GLU A 4 11.81 19.20 6.07
CA GLU A 4 10.48 19.18 5.42
C GLU A 4 9.34 18.85 6.40
N SER A 5 9.63 18.76 7.71
CA SER A 5 8.66 18.43 8.75
C SER A 5 8.78 19.37 9.94
N VAL A 6 7.64 19.82 10.43
CA VAL A 6 7.51 20.58 11.69
C VAL A 6 6.96 19.62 12.75
N SER A 7 7.72 19.43 13.83
CA SER A 7 7.35 18.56 14.93
C SER A 7 7.14 19.33 16.22
N THR A 8 6.21 18.91 17.06
CA THR A 8 5.98 19.46 18.41
C THR A 8 7.19 19.31 19.34
N ARG A 9 8.15 18.45 19.03
CA ARG A 9 9.41 18.31 19.78
C ARG A 9 10.30 19.56 19.75
N ILE A 10 10.01 20.52 18.87
CA ILE A 10 10.72 21.81 18.82
C ILE A 10 10.41 22.65 20.08
N CYS A 11 9.25 22.50 20.70
CA CYS A 11 8.82 23.21 21.89
C CYS A 11 9.02 22.35 23.14
N ALA A 12 9.44 22.98 24.25
CA ALA A 12 9.67 22.30 25.53
C ALA A 12 8.43 21.51 26.02
N TRP A 13 7.25 22.08 25.87
CA TRP A 13 5.97 21.40 26.18
C TRP A 13 5.72 20.16 25.31
N GLY A 14 6.08 20.24 24.05
CA GLY A 14 5.95 19.12 23.12
C GLY A 14 6.92 17.98 23.43
N GLN A 15 8.12 18.28 23.94
CA GLN A 15 9.06 17.28 24.44
C GLN A 15 8.48 16.54 25.65
N VAL A 16 7.94 17.27 26.64
CA VAL A 16 7.30 16.68 27.82
C VAL A 16 6.11 15.79 27.40
N ALA A 17 5.30 16.22 26.44
CA ALA A 17 4.20 15.43 25.91
C ALA A 17 4.69 14.15 25.21
N ALA A 18 5.75 14.24 24.43
CA ALA A 18 6.34 13.09 23.75
C ALA A 18 6.96 12.08 24.73
N ASP A 19 7.64 12.56 25.77
CA ASP A 19 8.34 11.68 26.71
C ASP A 19 7.40 11.06 27.73
N LYS A 20 6.44 11.84 28.27
CA LYS A 20 5.50 11.38 29.32
C LYS A 20 4.26 10.68 28.75
N PHE A 21 3.64 11.24 27.72
CA PHE A 21 2.39 10.71 27.16
C PHE A 21 2.60 9.98 25.84
N LYS A 22 3.84 9.94 25.32
CA LYS A 22 4.17 9.33 24.02
C LYS A 22 3.41 9.93 22.84
N VAL A 23 2.88 11.16 22.99
CA VAL A 23 2.14 11.89 21.96
C VAL A 23 3.09 12.77 21.18
N VAL A 24 3.23 12.52 19.89
CA VAL A 24 4.01 13.35 18.95
C VAL A 24 3.11 13.80 17.83
N PHE A 25 3.09 15.10 17.57
CA PHE A 25 2.44 15.68 16.40
C PHE A 25 3.53 16.19 15.46
N SER A 26 3.56 15.67 14.24
CA SER A 26 4.49 16.09 13.20
C SER A 26 3.75 16.31 11.90
N LEU A 27 3.96 17.47 11.28
CA LEU A 27 3.42 17.81 9.96
C LEU A 27 4.54 17.79 8.93
N ASN A 28 4.32 17.02 7.86
CA ASN A 28 5.17 17.09 6.69
C ASN A 28 4.73 18.26 5.81
N THR A 29 5.62 19.23 5.62
CA THR A 29 5.39 20.46 4.84
C THR A 29 5.94 20.39 3.42
N SER A 30 6.30 19.20 2.96
CA SER A 30 6.78 18.97 1.59
C SER A 30 5.71 19.38 0.56
N ALA A 31 6.13 20.13 -0.45
CA ALA A 31 5.25 20.55 -1.55
C ALA A 31 4.64 19.36 -2.30
N ALA A 32 5.37 18.24 -2.39
CA ALA A 32 4.89 17.01 -3.01
C ALA A 32 3.70 16.42 -2.25
N VAL A 33 3.76 16.38 -0.91
CA VAL A 33 2.67 15.85 -0.06
C VAL A 33 1.45 16.77 -0.12
N LEU A 34 1.66 18.09 -0.15
CA LEU A 34 0.58 19.08 -0.28
C LEU A 34 -0.13 18.92 -1.63
N GLY A 35 0.64 18.79 -2.73
CA GLY A 35 0.10 18.55 -4.06
C GLY A 35 -0.68 17.23 -4.17
N LEU A 36 -0.17 16.17 -3.56
CA LEU A 36 -0.86 14.89 -3.48
C LEU A 36 -2.20 15.02 -2.74
N GLY A 37 -2.22 15.73 -1.61
CA GLY A 37 -3.44 15.98 -0.84
C GLY A 37 -4.51 16.73 -1.65
N TYR A 38 -4.09 17.67 -2.48
CA TYR A 38 -4.98 18.40 -3.38
C TYR A 38 -5.59 17.49 -4.46
N ILE A 39 -4.79 16.62 -5.08
CA ILE A 39 -5.22 15.67 -6.12
C ILE A 39 -6.22 14.65 -5.57
N ILE A 40 -5.94 14.07 -4.40
CA ILE A 40 -6.76 13.03 -3.76
C ILE A 40 -8.13 13.59 -3.32
N GLY A 41 -8.18 14.88 -3.00
CA GLY A 41 -9.39 15.56 -2.56
C GLY A 41 -9.68 15.36 -1.06
N LEU A 42 -10.59 16.21 -0.57
CA LEU A 42 -10.87 16.36 0.87
C LEU A 42 -11.35 15.07 1.54
N LYS A 43 -12.21 14.29 0.88
CA LYS A 43 -12.79 13.06 1.45
C LYS A 43 -11.72 12.06 1.86
N TYR A 44 -10.81 11.75 0.96
CA TYR A 44 -9.73 10.79 1.23
C TYR A 44 -8.66 11.37 2.14
N ALA A 45 -8.35 12.67 1.99
CA ALA A 45 -7.42 13.36 2.89
C ALA A 45 -7.90 13.30 4.35
N MET A 46 -9.19 13.48 4.61
CA MET A 46 -9.78 13.36 5.95
C MET A 46 -9.68 11.93 6.50
N ILE A 47 -9.89 10.90 5.69
CA ILE A 47 -9.75 9.51 6.11
C ILE A 47 -8.30 9.20 6.51
N ILE A 48 -7.33 9.66 5.71
CA ILE A 48 -5.90 9.50 6.01
C ILE A 48 -5.54 10.22 7.30
N THR A 49 -6.01 11.45 7.48
CA THR A 49 -5.77 12.23 8.70
C THR A 49 -6.38 11.56 9.92
N ALA A 50 -7.60 11.06 9.83
CA ALA A 50 -8.25 10.33 10.92
C ALA A 50 -7.47 9.07 11.30
N GLY A 51 -6.99 8.30 10.32
CA GLY A 51 -6.13 7.13 10.56
C GLY A 51 -4.81 7.50 11.24
N SER A 52 -4.18 8.60 10.82
CA SER A 52 -2.96 9.11 11.43
C SER A 52 -3.20 9.55 12.88
N CYS A 53 -4.28 10.30 13.13
CA CYS A 53 -4.67 10.72 14.48
C CYS A 53 -4.94 9.51 15.38
N LEU A 54 -5.64 8.49 14.89
CA LEU A 54 -5.91 7.27 15.65
C LEU A 54 -4.62 6.58 16.08
N VAL A 55 -3.64 6.45 15.20
CA VAL A 55 -2.37 5.80 15.53
C VAL A 55 -1.57 6.66 16.53
N TRP A 56 -1.36 7.94 16.25
CA TRP A 56 -0.48 8.80 17.04
C TRP A 56 -1.07 9.27 18.37
N PHE A 57 -2.39 9.40 18.47
CA PHE A 57 -3.04 9.88 19.69
C PHE A 57 -3.71 8.77 20.51
N LEU A 58 -3.94 7.59 19.91
CA LEU A 58 -4.57 6.51 20.62
C LEU A 58 -3.66 5.27 20.74
N VAL A 59 -3.19 4.71 19.61
CA VAL A 59 -2.43 3.45 19.63
C VAL A 59 -1.06 3.63 20.32
N VAL A 60 -0.29 4.63 19.90
CA VAL A 60 1.06 4.85 20.45
C VAL A 60 1.02 5.21 21.93
N PRO A 61 0.17 6.12 22.44
CA PRO A 61 0.09 6.39 23.87
C PRO A 61 -0.46 5.21 24.68
N LEU A 62 -1.42 4.46 24.13
CA LEU A 62 -1.98 3.29 24.82
C LEU A 62 -0.91 2.21 25.04
N VAL A 63 -0.14 1.88 24.00
CA VAL A 63 0.96 0.92 24.15
C VAL A 63 2.07 1.49 25.03
N GLY A 64 2.35 2.80 24.91
CA GLY A 64 3.33 3.50 25.75
C GLY A 64 2.97 3.49 27.23
N SER A 65 1.67 3.53 27.56
CA SER A 65 1.21 3.44 28.96
C SER A 65 1.36 2.04 29.56
N LEU A 66 1.57 1.02 28.74
CA LEU A 66 1.86 -0.35 29.18
C LEU A 66 3.35 -0.61 29.42
N ALA A 67 4.22 0.40 29.23
CA ALA A 67 5.67 0.28 29.40
C ALA A 67 6.08 -0.23 30.79
N ASP A 68 5.33 0.14 31.83
CA ASP A 68 5.60 -0.31 33.21
C ASP A 68 5.14 -1.77 33.47
N THR A 69 4.33 -2.34 32.57
CA THR A 69 3.73 -3.68 32.74
C THR A 69 4.40 -4.70 31.83
N ILE A 70 4.93 -4.29 30.68
CA ILE A 70 5.50 -5.17 29.67
C ILE A 70 7.03 -5.10 29.74
N ASP A 71 7.70 -6.26 29.81
CA ASP A 71 9.15 -6.33 29.69
C ASP A 71 9.60 -5.87 28.29
N PRO A 72 10.44 -4.82 28.21
CA PRO A 72 10.94 -4.31 26.94
C PRO A 72 11.66 -5.34 26.07
N ALA A 73 12.44 -6.23 26.69
CA ALA A 73 13.16 -7.27 25.99
C ALA A 73 12.24 -8.34 25.40
N ALA A 74 11.20 -8.71 26.13
CA ALA A 74 10.15 -9.63 25.65
C ALA A 74 9.37 -9.01 24.47
N LEU A 75 9.02 -7.73 24.56
CA LEU A 75 8.34 -7.03 23.47
C LEU A 75 9.21 -6.95 22.22
N ALA A 76 10.49 -6.61 22.37
CA ALA A 76 11.42 -6.52 21.25
C ALA A 76 11.58 -7.89 20.54
N SER A 77 11.65 -8.99 21.28
CA SER A 77 11.75 -10.33 20.72
C SER A 77 10.46 -10.75 19.99
N LEU A 78 9.30 -10.46 20.55
CA LEU A 78 7.99 -10.73 19.91
C LEU A 78 7.80 -9.97 18.60
N LEU A 79 8.27 -8.73 18.54
CA LEU A 79 8.20 -7.89 17.34
C LEU A 79 9.31 -8.19 16.33
N GLY A 80 10.24 -9.10 16.64
CA GLY A 80 11.35 -9.47 15.76
C GLY A 80 12.32 -8.31 15.50
N VAL A 81 12.53 -7.46 16.49
CA VAL A 81 13.38 -6.27 16.35
C VAL A 81 14.84 -6.69 16.30
N THR A 82 15.50 -6.38 15.19
CA THR A 82 16.94 -6.68 14.95
C THR A 82 17.82 -5.42 14.99
N ARG A 83 17.25 -4.26 15.34
CA ARG A 83 18.01 -3.00 15.41
C ARG A 83 18.97 -3.01 16.60
N ALA A 84 20.23 -2.74 16.31
CA ALA A 84 21.31 -2.82 17.29
C ALA A 84 21.15 -1.80 18.45
N ASP A 85 20.58 -0.64 18.17
CA ASP A 85 20.29 0.41 19.17
C ASP A 85 19.25 -0.02 20.21
N ILE A 86 18.21 -0.76 19.78
CA ILE A 86 17.17 -1.29 20.69
C ILE A 86 17.66 -2.53 21.43
N LEU A 87 18.53 -3.34 20.80
CA LEU A 87 19.15 -4.48 21.48
C LEU A 87 20.12 -4.04 22.58
N ALA A 88 20.78 -2.87 22.41
CA ALA A 88 21.68 -2.29 23.41
C ALA A 88 20.89 -1.64 24.56
N ASP A 89 19.77 -0.99 24.29
CA ASP A 89 18.87 -0.40 25.28
C ASP A 89 17.40 -0.79 24.95
N PRO A 90 16.91 -1.91 25.47
CA PRO A 90 15.54 -2.37 25.21
C PRO A 90 14.45 -1.39 25.65
N ALA A 91 14.71 -0.54 26.65
CA ALA A 91 13.75 0.46 27.08
C ALA A 91 13.44 1.51 25.99
N SER A 92 14.36 1.70 25.04
CA SER A 92 14.18 2.63 23.91
C SER A 92 13.03 2.23 22.99
N ILE A 93 12.53 0.98 23.03
CA ILE A 93 11.38 0.53 22.25
C ILE A 93 10.12 1.32 22.58
N PHE A 94 10.00 1.81 23.81
CA PHE A 94 8.86 2.63 24.27
C PHE A 94 8.95 4.11 23.89
N THR A 95 9.91 4.51 23.06
CA THR A 95 9.85 5.85 22.46
C THR A 95 8.70 5.92 21.45
N ALA A 96 8.06 7.07 21.33
CA ALA A 96 6.90 7.24 20.44
C ALA A 96 7.21 6.84 18.99
N GLU A 97 8.41 7.16 18.50
CA GLU A 97 8.86 6.84 17.15
C GLU A 97 9.07 5.34 16.95
N ASN A 98 9.65 4.65 17.94
CA ASN A 98 9.86 3.20 17.84
C ASN A 98 8.54 2.45 17.97
N LEU A 99 7.64 2.86 18.86
CA LEU A 99 6.28 2.30 18.94
C LEU A 99 5.53 2.49 17.62
N PHE A 100 5.64 3.65 16.99
CA PHE A 100 5.08 3.83 15.66
C PHE A 100 5.73 2.92 14.62
N ALA A 101 7.06 2.81 14.61
CA ALA A 101 7.79 2.02 13.62
C ALA A 101 7.49 0.52 13.71
N PHE A 102 7.39 -0.03 14.94
CA PHE A 102 7.25 -1.47 15.14
C PHE A 102 5.81 -1.93 15.38
N ILE A 103 4.90 -1.04 15.77
CA ILE A 103 3.48 -1.38 16.01
C ILE A 103 2.56 -0.59 15.09
N GLY A 104 2.63 0.73 15.08
CA GLY A 104 1.72 1.57 14.30
C GLY A 104 1.84 1.33 12.79
N LYS A 105 3.06 1.29 12.27
CA LYS A 105 3.33 1.07 10.85
C LYS A 105 2.92 -0.32 10.35
N PRO A 106 3.30 -1.44 11.02
CA PRO A 106 2.83 -2.77 10.62
C PRO A 106 1.31 -2.93 10.73
N LEU A 107 0.68 -2.33 11.74
CA LEU A 107 -0.78 -2.31 11.87
C LEU A 107 -1.44 -1.64 10.66
N GLY A 108 -0.91 -0.49 10.23
CA GLY A 108 -1.37 0.21 9.03
C GLY A 108 -1.18 -0.62 7.75
N ILE A 109 -0.01 -1.25 7.58
CA ILE A 109 0.28 -2.13 6.44
C ILE A 109 -0.68 -3.32 6.42
N GLY A 110 -0.92 -3.96 7.56
CA GLY A 110 -1.90 -5.05 7.70
C GLY A 110 -3.31 -4.61 7.33
N GLY A 111 -3.71 -3.41 7.77
CA GLY A 111 -5.00 -2.81 7.42
C GLY A 111 -5.17 -2.59 5.91
N ILE A 112 -4.12 -2.06 5.25
CA ILE A 112 -4.12 -1.86 3.78
C ILE A 112 -4.20 -3.21 3.06
N ALA A 113 -3.42 -4.20 3.49
CA ALA A 113 -3.44 -5.54 2.89
C ALA A 113 -4.83 -6.18 3.02
N MET A 114 -5.44 -6.09 4.19
CA MET A 114 -6.79 -6.66 4.43
C MET A 114 -7.86 -5.93 3.62
N ALA A 115 -7.80 -4.60 3.55
CA ALA A 115 -8.69 -3.80 2.71
C ALA A 115 -8.56 -4.18 1.23
N GLY A 116 -7.33 -4.43 0.75
CA GLY A 116 -7.07 -4.93 -0.59
C GLY A 116 -7.71 -6.29 -0.85
N ILE A 117 -7.53 -7.24 0.06
CA ILE A 117 -8.14 -8.58 -0.05
C ILE A 117 -9.67 -8.48 -0.08
N ILE A 118 -10.27 -7.71 0.83
CA ILE A 118 -11.72 -7.50 0.86
C ILE A 118 -12.20 -6.85 -0.43
N GLY A 119 -11.45 -5.88 -0.98
CA GLY A 119 -11.72 -5.25 -2.26
C GLY A 119 -11.78 -6.25 -3.41
N ILE A 120 -10.78 -7.15 -3.51
CA ILE A 120 -10.73 -8.20 -4.52
C ILE A 120 -11.92 -9.16 -4.39
N VAL A 121 -12.22 -9.61 -3.17
CA VAL A 121 -13.37 -10.51 -2.91
C VAL A 121 -14.69 -9.85 -3.34
N LYS A 122 -14.90 -8.58 -3.01
CA LYS A 122 -16.08 -7.81 -3.45
C LYS A 122 -16.20 -7.74 -4.97
N GLN A 123 -15.08 -7.64 -5.66
CA GLN A 123 -15.03 -7.52 -7.12
C GLN A 123 -14.98 -8.86 -7.86
N SER A 124 -14.93 -9.98 -7.16
CA SER A 124 -14.81 -11.33 -7.75
C SER A 124 -15.91 -11.63 -8.79
N LYS A 125 -17.12 -11.09 -8.60
CA LYS A 125 -18.23 -11.21 -9.55
C LYS A 125 -17.92 -10.50 -10.87
N ILE A 126 -17.39 -9.30 -10.82
CA ILE A 126 -17.01 -8.47 -11.98
C ILE A 126 -15.85 -9.15 -12.73
N ILE A 127 -14.85 -9.61 -11.98
CA ILE A 127 -13.70 -10.35 -12.53
C ILE A 127 -14.16 -11.60 -13.29
N ARG A 128 -15.05 -12.39 -12.69
CA ARG A 128 -15.63 -13.59 -13.34
C ARG A 128 -16.39 -13.24 -14.61
N GLN A 129 -17.16 -12.17 -14.62
CA GLN A 129 -17.89 -11.71 -15.80
C GLN A 129 -16.93 -11.26 -16.91
N ALA A 130 -15.89 -10.49 -16.57
CA ALA A 130 -14.87 -10.03 -17.52
C ALA A 130 -14.10 -11.19 -18.16
N VAL A 131 -13.68 -12.18 -17.35
CA VAL A 131 -13.02 -13.40 -17.85
C VAL A 131 -13.97 -14.22 -18.72
N GLY A 132 -15.24 -14.36 -18.32
CA GLY A 132 -16.26 -15.06 -19.11
C GLY A 132 -16.48 -14.41 -20.48
N LEU A 133 -16.57 -13.09 -20.55
CA LEU A 133 -16.66 -12.33 -21.80
C LEU A 133 -15.41 -12.52 -22.67
N ALA A 134 -14.22 -12.42 -22.08
CA ALA A 134 -12.97 -12.62 -22.79
C ALA A 134 -12.88 -14.02 -23.42
N VAL A 135 -13.24 -15.06 -22.68
CA VAL A 135 -13.25 -16.45 -23.17
C VAL A 135 -14.29 -16.65 -24.27
N SER A 136 -15.50 -16.07 -24.11
CA SER A 136 -16.56 -16.20 -25.12
C SER A 136 -16.22 -15.49 -26.44
N GLU A 137 -15.56 -14.34 -26.39
CA GLU A 137 -15.10 -13.62 -27.57
C GLU A 137 -13.93 -14.32 -28.28
N LEU A 138 -13.04 -14.96 -27.52
CA LEU A 138 -11.94 -15.78 -28.06
C LEU A 138 -12.45 -17.08 -28.68
N GLY A 139 -13.49 -17.68 -28.10
CA GLY A 139 -14.12 -18.94 -28.58
C GLY A 139 -15.01 -18.78 -29.81
N GLY A 140 -15.10 -17.60 -30.41
CA GLY A 140 -15.89 -17.38 -31.63
C GLY A 140 -17.40 -17.28 -31.38
N GLY A 141 -17.85 -17.15 -30.13
CA GLY A 141 -19.25 -16.98 -29.76
C GLY A 141 -19.77 -15.60 -30.11
N ASN A 142 -20.76 -15.60 -30.95
CA ASN A 142 -21.70 -14.54 -31.34
C ASN A 142 -21.15 -13.13 -31.48
N LYS A 143 -20.86 -12.75 -32.70
CA LYS A 143 -20.77 -11.38 -33.17
C LYS A 143 -22.15 -10.74 -33.04
N THR A 144 -22.51 -10.28 -31.84
CA THR A 144 -23.53 -9.23 -31.74
C THR A 144 -22.91 -8.03 -32.43
N ALA A 145 -23.43 -7.73 -33.63
CA ALA A 145 -23.02 -6.54 -34.40
C ALA A 145 -23.12 -5.33 -33.44
N PRO A 146 -22.06 -4.51 -33.31
CA PRO A 146 -22.16 -3.33 -32.49
C PRO A 146 -23.29 -2.47 -33.05
N ALA A 147 -24.36 -2.30 -32.27
CA ALA A 147 -25.30 -1.21 -32.50
C ALA A 147 -24.45 0.04 -32.69
N ALA A 148 -24.84 0.93 -33.61
CA ALA A 148 -24.08 2.09 -34.05
C ALA A 148 -23.58 2.90 -32.84
N VAL A 149 -22.43 2.47 -32.30
CA VAL A 149 -21.72 3.15 -31.22
C VAL A 149 -20.90 4.27 -31.87
N GLU A 150 -21.08 5.49 -31.37
CA GLU A 150 -20.32 6.64 -31.83
C GLU A 150 -18.82 6.34 -31.81
N ARG A 151 -18.08 6.90 -32.77
CA ARG A 151 -16.66 6.64 -32.99
C ARG A 151 -15.79 6.87 -31.74
N THR A 152 -16.22 7.74 -30.86
CA THR A 152 -15.56 8.12 -29.61
C THR A 152 -15.78 7.09 -28.48
N GLN A 153 -16.78 6.21 -28.59
CA GLN A 153 -17.13 5.16 -27.62
C GLN A 153 -16.73 3.75 -28.08
N ARG A 154 -15.94 3.64 -29.16
CA ARG A 154 -15.45 2.36 -29.64
C ARG A 154 -14.30 1.86 -28.78
N ASP A 155 -14.55 0.83 -27.98
CA ASP A 155 -13.52 0.09 -27.26
C ASP A 155 -12.59 -0.68 -28.22
N LEU A 156 -11.37 -0.93 -27.73
CA LEU A 156 -10.41 -1.77 -28.45
C LEU A 156 -10.97 -3.18 -28.60
N THR A 157 -10.83 -3.76 -29.79
CA THR A 157 -11.24 -5.16 -30.00
C THR A 157 -10.43 -6.09 -29.10
N MET A 158 -11.06 -7.12 -28.54
CA MET A 158 -10.41 -8.07 -27.61
C MET A 158 -9.13 -8.69 -28.23
N LYS A 159 -9.12 -8.91 -29.54
CA LYS A 159 -7.91 -9.39 -30.24
C LYS A 159 -6.73 -8.42 -30.11
N ARG A 160 -6.97 -7.11 -30.24
CA ARG A 160 -5.92 -6.10 -30.07
C ARG A 160 -5.44 -6.02 -28.61
N ILE A 161 -6.36 -6.08 -27.67
CA ILE A 161 -6.02 -6.10 -26.23
C ILE A 161 -5.14 -7.31 -25.93
N LEU A 162 -5.51 -8.50 -26.41
CA LEU A 162 -4.72 -9.71 -26.21
C LEU A 162 -3.34 -9.62 -26.86
N THR A 163 -3.25 -9.08 -28.09
CA THR A 163 -1.97 -8.88 -28.76
C THR A 163 -1.05 -7.96 -27.97
N ILE A 164 -1.56 -6.83 -27.47
CA ILE A 164 -0.81 -5.89 -26.64
C ILE A 164 -0.37 -6.56 -25.34
N LEU A 165 -1.26 -7.32 -24.68
CA LEU A 165 -0.97 -8.04 -23.45
C LEU A 165 0.17 -9.05 -23.65
N ILE A 166 0.11 -9.87 -24.71
CA ILE A 166 1.15 -10.85 -25.04
C ILE A 166 2.47 -10.15 -25.36
N ALA A 167 2.46 -9.07 -26.16
CA ALA A 167 3.64 -8.30 -26.49
C ALA A 167 4.29 -7.70 -25.23
N THR A 168 3.48 -7.19 -24.30
CA THR A 168 3.95 -6.65 -23.01
C THR A 168 4.56 -7.74 -22.14
N LEU A 169 3.91 -8.92 -22.03
CA LEU A 169 4.46 -10.05 -21.27
C LEU A 169 5.78 -10.55 -21.84
N ILE A 170 5.91 -10.61 -23.17
CA ILE A 170 7.18 -10.99 -23.83
C ILE A 170 8.26 -9.93 -23.53
N SER A 171 7.92 -8.66 -23.61
CA SER A 171 8.87 -7.57 -23.31
C SER A 171 9.35 -7.62 -21.86
N VAL A 172 8.43 -7.84 -20.92
CA VAL A 172 8.76 -7.99 -19.50
C VAL A 172 9.60 -9.25 -19.26
N PHE A 173 9.33 -10.35 -19.99
CA PHE A 173 10.14 -11.57 -19.92
C PHE A 173 11.58 -11.31 -20.35
N ILE A 174 11.77 -10.68 -21.50
CA ILE A 174 13.08 -10.34 -22.02
C ILE A 174 13.84 -9.45 -21.02
N PHE A 175 13.16 -8.45 -20.46
CA PHE A 175 13.76 -7.57 -19.47
C PHE A 175 14.22 -8.30 -18.21
N PHE A 176 13.40 -9.19 -17.65
CA PHE A 176 13.78 -9.95 -16.47
C PHE A 176 14.87 -10.98 -16.76
N HIS A 177 14.77 -11.68 -17.88
CA HIS A 177 15.72 -12.76 -18.22
C HIS A 177 17.12 -12.23 -18.60
N PHE A 178 17.19 -11.11 -19.35
CA PHE A 178 18.46 -10.55 -19.77
C PHE A 178 18.97 -9.42 -18.87
N GLY A 179 18.11 -8.79 -18.09
CA GLY A 179 18.47 -7.62 -17.30
C GLY A 179 18.68 -7.86 -15.82
N LEU A 180 17.99 -8.82 -15.19
CA LEU A 180 17.99 -8.99 -13.76
C LEU A 180 18.23 -10.42 -13.25
N LEU A 181 17.85 -11.44 -14.00
CA LEU A 181 17.81 -12.83 -13.50
C LEU A 181 18.50 -13.78 -14.48
N ASP A 182 19.44 -14.56 -14.00
CA ASP A 182 20.19 -15.54 -14.81
C ASP A 182 19.46 -16.90 -14.96
N GLY A 183 18.28 -17.08 -14.33
CA GLY A 183 17.56 -18.34 -14.28
C GLY A 183 16.19 -18.32 -14.97
N TRP A 184 15.92 -19.31 -15.85
CA TRP A 184 14.64 -19.46 -16.54
C TRP A 184 13.45 -19.58 -15.57
N VAL A 185 13.58 -20.38 -14.52
CA VAL A 185 12.54 -20.60 -13.51
C VAL A 185 12.24 -19.32 -12.75
N GLN A 186 13.28 -18.56 -12.39
CA GLN A 186 13.15 -17.29 -11.70
C GLN A 186 12.45 -16.25 -12.57
N SER A 187 12.80 -16.16 -13.86
CA SER A 187 12.19 -15.23 -14.81
C SER A 187 10.71 -15.54 -15.04
N VAL A 188 10.35 -16.81 -15.18
CA VAL A 188 8.94 -17.24 -15.32
C VAL A 188 8.14 -16.93 -14.06
N THR A 189 8.70 -17.22 -12.88
CA THR A 189 8.06 -16.90 -11.59
C THR A 189 7.87 -15.40 -11.42
N ALA A 190 8.87 -14.59 -11.77
CA ALA A 190 8.79 -13.14 -11.71
C ALA A 190 7.67 -12.58 -12.60
N ILE A 191 7.52 -13.08 -13.82
CA ILE A 191 6.44 -12.65 -14.72
C ILE A 191 5.07 -13.02 -14.16
N LEU A 192 4.93 -14.24 -13.64
CA LEU A 192 3.67 -14.69 -13.06
C LEU A 192 3.27 -13.79 -11.89
N ILE A 193 4.22 -13.47 -11.02
CA ILE A 193 4.00 -12.54 -9.89
C ILE A 193 3.60 -11.15 -10.41
N VAL A 194 4.36 -10.59 -11.37
CA VAL A 194 4.07 -9.27 -11.93
C VAL A 194 2.70 -9.24 -12.60
N PHE A 195 2.35 -10.29 -13.36
CA PHE A 195 1.04 -10.41 -14.02
C PHE A 195 -0.11 -10.41 -13.00
N VAL A 196 -0.02 -11.26 -11.97
CA VAL A 196 -1.04 -11.36 -10.92
C VAL A 196 -1.17 -10.02 -10.17
N ILE A 197 -0.05 -9.43 -9.77
CA ILE A 197 -0.04 -8.16 -9.05
C ILE A 197 -0.63 -7.05 -9.91
N SER A 198 -0.20 -6.91 -11.18
CA SER A 198 -0.72 -5.89 -12.09
C SER A 198 -2.21 -6.04 -12.32
N PHE A 199 -2.70 -7.26 -12.51
CA PHE A 199 -4.12 -7.55 -12.69
C PHE A 199 -4.94 -7.13 -11.46
N LEU A 200 -4.48 -7.51 -10.25
CA LEU A 200 -5.15 -7.19 -9.00
C LEU A 200 -5.16 -5.68 -8.74
N PHE A 201 -4.02 -5.02 -8.89
CA PHE A 201 -3.92 -3.57 -8.67
C PHE A 201 -4.73 -2.77 -9.69
N THR A 202 -4.71 -3.15 -10.96
CA THR A 202 -5.52 -2.49 -11.99
C THR A 202 -7.01 -2.60 -11.70
N THR A 203 -7.47 -3.77 -11.25
CA THR A 203 -8.87 -3.99 -10.89
C THR A 203 -9.28 -3.14 -9.69
N VAL A 204 -8.42 -3.02 -8.68
CA VAL A 204 -8.67 -2.17 -7.50
C VAL A 204 -8.65 -0.70 -7.89
N ALA A 205 -7.67 -0.26 -8.68
CA ALA A 205 -7.54 1.13 -9.12
C ALA A 205 -8.74 1.59 -9.98
N ALA A 206 -9.21 0.74 -10.89
CA ALA A 206 -10.37 1.05 -11.73
C ALA A 206 -11.67 1.27 -10.94
N ASN A 207 -11.76 0.77 -9.71
CA ASN A 207 -12.91 0.98 -8.84
C ASN A 207 -12.75 2.13 -7.84
N ALA A 208 -11.54 2.68 -7.72
CA ALA A 208 -11.25 3.82 -6.86
C ALA A 208 -11.50 5.17 -7.55
N ILE A 209 -11.64 5.16 -8.88
CA ILE A 209 -11.95 6.31 -9.73
C ILE A 209 -13.46 6.39 -9.97
#